data_9cea52bbb1e2b5199afa501623a47cfc
#
_entry.id   9cea52bbb1e2b5199afa501623a47cfc
#
_cell.length_a   1.000
_cell.length_b   1.000
_cell.length_c   1.000
_cell.angle_alpha   90.00
_cell.angle_beta   90.00
_cell.angle_gamma   90.00
#
_symmetry.space_group_name_H-M   'P 1'
#
loop_
_entity.id
_entity.type
_entity.pdbx_description
1 polymer ?
#
loop_
_entity_poly.entity_id
_entity_poly.type
_entity_poly.pdbx_seq_one_letter_code
_entity_poly.pdbx_strand_id
1 'polypeptide(L)'
;DLIDCNGRQCLTIACSGIDARVAESVHELGDSPLLSGRGSYLAAVAVNFLFRGIGQHWRVTLDDEVIEDDFALVSMCNGRYYGGGSTPVPEARMDDGVLHTVLVKNISRMKFAGLFSAYSAGRYRSLPPEVIRVVTAKNVRIQSEDDIVTCLDGETIHSRDVRLTLSEKRLNFFGPKGCDPNYGAGPK
;
A
#
# COMPACT_ATOMS: atom_id res chain seq x y z
N ASP A 1 -6.32 3.71 -15.43
CA ASP A 1 -6.19 4.85 -14.50
C ASP A 1 -4.80 4.86 -13.88
N LEU A 2 -4.40 5.96 -13.29
CA LEU A 2 -3.16 6.13 -12.55
C LEU A 2 -3.45 6.84 -11.22
N ILE A 3 -2.60 6.62 -10.24
CA ILE A 3 -2.58 7.40 -9.01
C ILE A 3 -1.58 8.54 -9.18
N ASP A 4 -1.97 9.78 -8.89
CA ASP A 4 -1.05 10.89 -8.71
C ASP A 4 -0.70 11.02 -7.22
N CYS A 5 0.58 10.98 -6.90
CA CYS A 5 1.09 11.21 -5.56
C CYS A 5 2.09 12.37 -5.57
N ASN A 6 1.66 13.53 -5.09
CA ASN A 6 2.48 14.74 -5.07
C ASN A 6 3.13 15.06 -6.43
N GLY A 7 2.41 14.84 -7.56
CA GLY A 7 2.88 15.03 -8.92
C GLY A 7 3.64 13.84 -9.53
N ARG A 8 3.88 12.78 -8.78
CA ARG A 8 4.44 11.51 -9.28
C ARG A 8 3.32 10.54 -9.63
N GLN A 9 3.48 9.81 -10.73
CA GLN A 9 2.48 8.83 -11.18
C GLN A 9 2.84 7.43 -10.69
N CYS A 10 1.83 6.68 -10.27
CA CYS A 10 1.94 5.29 -9.88
C CYS A 10 0.77 4.52 -10.48
N LEU A 11 0.98 3.27 -10.88
CA LEU A 11 0.01 2.48 -11.63
C LEU A 11 -0.87 1.64 -10.72
N THR A 12 -0.24 0.88 -9.81
CA THR A 12 -0.93 -0.19 -9.10
C THR A 12 -1.30 0.19 -7.67
N ILE A 13 -0.32 0.69 -6.92
CA ILE A 13 -0.51 0.98 -5.49
C ILE A 13 0.42 2.09 -5.01
N ALA A 14 -0.14 2.97 -4.20
CA ALA A 14 0.62 3.86 -3.33
C ALA A 14 0.36 3.45 -1.87
N CYS A 15 1.39 3.13 -1.11
CA CYS A 15 1.23 2.75 0.29
C CYS A 15 2.17 3.53 1.21
N SER A 16 1.64 3.95 2.36
CA SER A 16 2.38 4.64 3.41
C SER A 16 2.40 3.79 4.68
N GLY A 17 3.48 3.82 5.43
CA GLY A 17 3.62 3.10 6.69
C GLY A 17 4.51 1.87 6.60
N ILE A 18 4.10 0.76 7.24
CA ILE A 18 4.96 -0.41 7.40
C ILE A 18 5.41 -1.02 6.07
N ASP A 19 4.50 -1.13 5.09
CA ASP A 19 4.82 -1.71 3.78
C ASP A 19 5.85 -0.87 3.02
N ALA A 20 5.72 0.47 3.08
CA ALA A 20 6.66 1.39 2.46
C ALA A 20 8.05 1.32 3.10
N ARG A 21 8.11 1.24 4.44
CA ARG A 21 9.38 1.09 5.17
C ARG A 21 10.05 -0.26 4.91
N VAL A 22 9.26 -1.31 4.70
CA VAL A 22 9.80 -2.62 4.27
C VAL A 22 10.39 -2.50 2.87
N ALA A 23 9.69 -1.87 1.94
CA ALA A 23 10.21 -1.65 0.59
C ALA A 23 11.53 -0.86 0.59
N GLU A 24 11.60 0.23 1.36
CA GLU A 24 12.82 1.03 1.56
C GLU A 24 13.97 0.17 2.10
N SER A 25 13.72 -0.61 3.15
CA SER A 25 14.75 -1.47 3.76
C SER A 25 15.21 -2.59 2.82
N VAL A 26 14.36 -3.07 1.91
CA VAL A 26 14.74 -4.04 0.87
C VAL A 26 15.73 -3.41 -0.10
N HIS A 27 15.52 -2.16 -0.50
CA HIS A 27 16.48 -1.44 -1.36
C HIS A 27 17.82 -1.24 -0.66
N GLU A 28 17.82 -0.77 0.59
CA GLU A 28 19.04 -0.58 1.40
C GLU A 28 19.83 -1.89 1.59
N LEU A 29 19.14 -3.00 1.83
CA LEU A 29 19.77 -4.31 2.05
C LEU A 29 20.12 -5.05 0.75
N GLY A 30 19.44 -4.73 -0.36
CA GLY A 30 19.67 -5.32 -1.67
C GLY A 30 21.07 -5.05 -2.22
N ASP A 31 21.68 -3.94 -1.81
CA ASP A 31 23.06 -3.56 -2.15
C ASP A 31 24.11 -4.28 -1.27
N SER A 32 23.66 -5.10 -0.30
CA SER A 32 24.55 -5.85 0.57
C SER A 32 25.05 -7.14 -0.10
N PRO A 33 26.38 -7.35 -0.23
CA PRO A 33 26.92 -8.57 -0.84
C PRO A 33 26.63 -9.86 -0.05
N LEU A 34 26.18 -9.73 1.20
CA LEU A 34 25.87 -10.85 2.10
C LEU A 34 24.41 -11.34 2.00
N LEU A 35 23.50 -10.51 1.46
CA LEU A 35 22.08 -10.80 1.39
C LEU A 35 21.58 -10.55 -0.02
N SER A 36 21.14 -11.58 -0.72
CA SER A 36 20.55 -11.46 -2.06
C SER A 36 19.15 -12.08 -2.13
N GLY A 37 18.28 -11.45 -2.92
CA GLY A 37 16.95 -11.98 -3.24
C GLY A 37 16.02 -12.13 -2.04
N ARG A 38 15.47 -13.34 -1.82
CA ARG A 38 14.50 -13.61 -0.75
C ARG A 38 15.03 -13.37 0.65
N GLY A 39 16.36 -13.50 0.85
CA GLY A 39 16.99 -13.26 2.16
C GLY A 39 16.94 -11.79 2.58
N SER A 40 17.22 -10.85 1.66
CA SER A 40 17.13 -9.41 1.91
C SER A 40 15.71 -8.98 2.25
N TYR A 41 14.73 -9.50 1.54
CA TYR A 41 13.31 -9.21 1.81
C TYR A 41 12.89 -9.66 3.22
N LEU A 42 13.20 -10.91 3.58
CA LEU A 42 12.86 -11.43 4.92
C LEU A 42 13.58 -10.69 6.04
N ALA A 43 14.85 -10.31 5.82
CA ALA A 43 15.61 -9.50 6.78
C ALA A 43 14.99 -8.11 6.94
N ALA A 44 14.63 -7.44 5.84
CA ALA A 44 13.97 -6.13 5.87
C ALA A 44 12.62 -6.17 6.62
N VAL A 45 11.80 -7.19 6.34
CA VAL A 45 10.55 -7.41 7.08
C VAL A 45 10.82 -7.60 8.56
N ALA A 46 11.79 -8.47 8.92
CA ALA A 46 12.12 -8.76 10.31
C ALA A 46 12.63 -7.51 11.04
N VAL A 47 13.54 -6.74 10.44
CA VAL A 47 14.08 -5.51 11.04
C VAL A 47 12.98 -4.48 11.28
N ASN A 48 12.16 -4.19 10.27
CA ASN A 48 11.05 -3.24 10.44
C ASN A 48 10.04 -3.71 11.48
N PHE A 49 9.70 -5.00 11.46
CA PHE A 49 8.72 -5.56 12.38
C PHE A 49 9.22 -5.64 13.82
N LEU A 50 10.50 -5.98 14.04
CA LEU A 50 11.05 -6.21 15.38
C LEU A 50 11.59 -4.93 16.04
N PHE A 51 12.20 -4.04 15.26
CA PHE A 51 12.99 -2.93 15.80
C PHE A 51 12.37 -1.55 15.58
N ARG A 52 11.56 -1.37 14.52
CA ARG A 52 10.85 -0.11 14.28
C ARG A 52 9.40 -0.22 14.75
N GLY A 53 8.82 0.87 15.26
CA GLY A 53 7.38 0.94 15.58
C GLY A 53 6.55 0.67 14.33
N ILE A 54 5.44 -0.06 14.45
CA ILE A 54 4.59 -0.34 13.27
C ILE A 54 3.65 0.80 12.93
N GLY A 55 3.33 1.70 13.87
CA GLY A 55 2.41 2.81 13.67
C GLY A 55 3.07 4.18 13.77
N GLN A 56 2.44 5.15 13.13
CA GLN A 56 2.70 6.58 13.25
C GLN A 56 1.38 7.33 13.41
N HIS A 57 1.41 8.45 14.12
CA HIS A 57 0.26 9.33 14.27
C HIS A 57 0.06 10.15 13.00
N TRP A 58 -1.10 9.97 12.34
CA TRP A 58 -1.43 10.65 11.11
C TRP A 58 -2.81 11.26 11.14
N ARG A 59 -2.92 12.40 10.47
CA ARG A 59 -4.18 12.98 10.06
C ARG A 59 -4.45 12.57 8.62
N VAL A 60 -5.44 11.69 8.44
CA VAL A 60 -5.85 11.18 7.13
C VAL A 60 -7.16 11.85 6.73
N THR A 61 -7.16 12.49 5.57
CA THR A 61 -8.37 13.06 4.96
C THR A 61 -8.75 12.22 3.76
N LEU A 62 -9.99 11.75 3.73
CA LEU A 62 -10.59 10.95 2.66
C LEU A 62 -11.74 11.76 2.06
N ASP A 63 -11.54 12.39 0.91
CA ASP A 63 -12.44 13.40 0.37
C ASP A 63 -12.79 14.45 1.45
N ASP A 64 -13.96 14.38 2.08
CA ASP A 64 -14.41 15.32 3.12
C ASP A 64 -14.29 14.75 4.56
N GLU A 65 -13.97 13.45 4.72
CA GLU A 65 -13.84 12.79 6.02
C GLU A 65 -12.42 12.97 6.57
N VAL A 66 -12.29 13.44 7.80
CA VAL A 66 -11.00 13.56 8.49
C VAL A 66 -10.93 12.54 9.63
N ILE A 67 -9.86 11.75 9.65
CA ILE A 67 -9.57 10.77 10.68
C ILE A 67 -8.18 11.08 11.24
N GLU A 68 -8.07 11.22 12.54
CA GLU A 68 -6.80 11.43 13.26
C GLU A 68 -6.60 10.28 14.21
N ASP A 69 -5.59 9.45 13.95
CA ASP A 69 -5.33 8.22 14.71
C ASP A 69 -3.89 7.73 14.45
N ASP A 70 -3.50 6.70 15.17
CA ASP A 70 -2.27 5.97 14.92
C ASP A 70 -2.52 4.89 13.85
N PHE A 71 -1.81 4.98 12.73
CA PHE A 71 -1.94 4.05 11.62
C PHE A 71 -0.66 3.22 11.45
N ALA A 72 -0.82 1.92 11.22
CA ALA A 72 0.24 1.04 10.77
C ALA A 72 0.45 1.13 9.26
N LEU A 73 -0.65 1.35 8.51
CA LEU A 73 -0.65 1.35 7.06
C LEU A 73 -1.82 2.20 6.54
N VAL A 74 -1.56 3.02 5.53
CA VAL A 74 -2.57 3.60 4.65
C VAL A 74 -2.15 3.33 3.22
N SER A 75 -2.97 2.58 2.47
CA SER A 75 -2.69 2.23 1.08
C SER A 75 -3.83 2.68 0.18
N MET A 76 -3.47 3.17 -1.00
CA MET A 76 -4.39 3.46 -2.06
C MET A 76 -4.16 2.49 -3.21
N CYS A 77 -5.15 1.62 -3.45
CA CYS A 77 -5.09 0.55 -4.44
C CYS A 77 -5.88 0.94 -5.69
N ASN A 78 -5.19 1.08 -6.82
CA ASN A 78 -5.76 1.16 -8.15
C ASN A 78 -5.82 -0.25 -8.77
N GLY A 79 -4.76 -1.04 -8.57
CA GLY A 79 -4.70 -2.44 -8.96
C GLY A 79 -4.96 -3.40 -7.81
N ARG A 80 -5.30 -4.63 -8.19
CA ARG A 80 -5.63 -5.74 -7.27
C ARG A 80 -4.40 -6.37 -6.63
N TYR A 81 -3.30 -6.48 -7.37
CA TYR A 81 -2.11 -7.23 -6.99
C TYR A 81 -0.93 -6.32 -6.68
N TYR A 82 -0.23 -6.60 -5.59
CA TYR A 82 1.05 -5.97 -5.29
C TYR A 82 1.94 -6.87 -4.42
N GLY A 83 3.18 -6.47 -4.17
CA GLY A 83 4.07 -7.09 -3.19
C GLY A 83 4.26 -8.59 -3.35
N GLY A 84 4.42 -9.07 -4.60
CA GLY A 84 4.68 -10.49 -4.86
C GLY A 84 3.45 -11.40 -4.81
N GLY A 85 2.24 -10.85 -5.01
CA GLY A 85 1.01 -11.63 -5.13
C GLY A 85 -0.01 -11.39 -4.02
N SER A 86 0.21 -10.41 -3.18
CA SER A 86 -0.79 -9.92 -2.22
C SER A 86 -1.97 -9.29 -2.94
N THR A 87 -3.19 -9.54 -2.48
CA THR A 87 -4.44 -9.03 -3.06
C THR A 87 -5.35 -8.43 -2.00
N PRO A 88 -4.93 -7.39 -1.27
CA PRO A 88 -5.67 -6.91 -0.11
C PRO A 88 -7.08 -6.41 -0.46
N VAL A 89 -7.27 -5.89 -1.66
CA VAL A 89 -8.55 -5.43 -2.20
C VAL A 89 -8.83 -6.16 -3.51
N PRO A 90 -9.45 -7.34 -3.48
CA PRO A 90 -9.71 -8.16 -4.66
C PRO A 90 -10.61 -7.49 -5.71
N GLU A 91 -11.44 -6.55 -5.29
CA GLU A 91 -12.34 -5.78 -6.15
C GLU A 91 -11.68 -4.60 -6.86
N ALA A 92 -10.47 -4.19 -6.50
CA ALA A 92 -9.79 -3.07 -7.14
C ALA A 92 -9.58 -3.32 -8.64
N ARG A 93 -9.82 -2.29 -9.45
CA ARG A 93 -9.69 -2.31 -10.91
C ARG A 93 -8.98 -1.04 -11.39
N MET A 94 -8.12 -1.19 -12.38
CA MET A 94 -7.34 -0.08 -12.94
C MET A 94 -8.08 0.74 -14.02
N ASP A 95 -9.37 0.47 -14.25
CA ASP A 95 -10.15 1.05 -15.35
C ASP A 95 -11.56 1.54 -14.95
N ASP A 96 -11.83 1.62 -13.65
CA ASP A 96 -13.17 1.96 -13.14
C ASP A 96 -13.30 3.38 -12.56
N GLY A 97 -12.21 4.15 -12.57
CA GLY A 97 -12.19 5.52 -12.05
C GLY A 97 -12.32 5.63 -10.54
N VAL A 98 -12.03 4.55 -9.83
CA VAL A 98 -12.16 4.46 -8.37
C VAL A 98 -10.84 4.02 -7.74
N LEU A 99 -10.47 4.64 -6.62
CA LEU A 99 -9.35 4.24 -5.80
C LEU A 99 -9.83 3.67 -4.47
N HIS A 100 -9.37 2.47 -4.15
CA HIS A 100 -9.68 1.81 -2.89
C HIS A 100 -8.63 2.15 -1.84
N THR A 101 -9.05 2.85 -0.79
CA THR A 101 -8.16 3.22 0.31
C THR A 101 -8.33 2.24 1.47
N VAL A 102 -7.24 1.61 1.85
CA VAL A 102 -7.13 0.71 2.99
C VAL A 102 -6.49 1.46 4.13
N LEU A 103 -7.16 1.51 5.28
CA LEU A 103 -6.63 2.07 6.52
C LEU A 103 -6.48 0.95 7.52
N VAL A 104 -5.27 0.75 8.04
CA VAL A 104 -4.98 -0.21 9.10
C VAL A 104 -4.46 0.55 10.30
N LYS A 105 -5.21 0.49 11.40
CA LYS A 105 -4.82 1.13 12.66
C LYS A 105 -3.59 0.47 13.27
N ASN A 106 -2.87 1.25 14.07
CA ASN A 106 -1.77 0.73 14.88
C ASN A 106 -2.31 -0.26 15.91
N ILE A 107 -1.81 -1.47 15.85
CA ILE A 107 -2.12 -2.57 16.78
C ILE A 107 -0.84 -3.25 17.23
N SER A 108 -0.93 -4.12 18.22
CA SER A 108 0.26 -4.87 18.66
C SER A 108 0.82 -5.72 17.49
N ARG A 109 2.14 -5.88 17.46
CA ARG A 109 2.85 -6.65 16.42
C ARG A 109 2.31 -8.07 16.26
N MET A 110 2.02 -8.73 17.37
CA MET A 110 1.46 -10.09 17.35
C MET A 110 0.09 -10.14 16.71
N LYS A 111 -0.77 -9.16 17.02
CA LYS A 111 -2.10 -9.03 16.39
C LYS A 111 -1.96 -8.73 14.90
N PHE A 112 -1.06 -7.81 14.51
CA PHE A 112 -0.78 -7.50 13.12
C PHE A 112 -0.33 -8.74 12.32
N ALA A 113 0.66 -9.50 12.85
CA ALA A 113 1.14 -10.73 12.23
C ALA A 113 0.03 -11.77 12.06
N GLY A 114 -0.86 -11.93 13.04
CA GLY A 114 -2.00 -12.83 12.97
C GLY A 114 -3.04 -12.45 11.91
N LEU A 115 -3.22 -11.16 11.64
CA LEU A 115 -4.18 -10.65 10.66
C LEU A 115 -3.61 -10.55 9.24
N PHE A 116 -2.28 -10.50 9.11
CA PHE A 116 -1.59 -10.25 7.84
C PHE A 116 -1.94 -11.26 6.74
N SER A 117 -2.04 -12.55 7.08
CA SER A 117 -2.41 -13.60 6.11
C SER A 117 -3.81 -13.38 5.52
N ALA A 118 -4.77 -12.99 6.34
CA ALA A 118 -6.13 -12.71 5.86
C ALA A 118 -6.17 -11.41 5.06
N TYR A 119 -5.44 -10.38 5.47
CA TYR A 119 -5.27 -9.12 4.74
C TYR A 119 -4.68 -9.38 3.35
N SER A 120 -3.52 -10.04 3.29
CA SER A 120 -2.80 -10.35 2.05
C SER A 120 -3.60 -11.20 1.07
N ALA A 121 -4.50 -12.06 1.59
CA ALA A 121 -5.40 -12.91 0.80
C ALA A 121 -6.73 -12.22 0.43
N GLY A 122 -6.88 -10.92 0.66
CA GLY A 122 -8.10 -10.17 0.31
C GLY A 122 -9.32 -10.46 1.17
N ARG A 123 -9.12 -11.09 2.32
CA ARG A 123 -10.22 -11.40 3.25
C ARG A 123 -10.42 -10.31 4.30
N TYR A 124 -10.20 -9.05 3.92
CA TYR A 124 -10.29 -7.91 4.85
C TYR A 124 -11.68 -7.80 5.50
N ARG A 125 -12.76 -8.23 4.83
CA ARG A 125 -14.13 -8.23 5.39
C ARG A 125 -14.31 -9.20 6.58
N SER A 126 -13.38 -10.17 6.74
CA SER A 126 -13.35 -11.06 7.90
C SER A 126 -12.52 -10.52 9.06
N LEU A 127 -11.86 -9.39 8.88
CA LEU A 127 -11.04 -8.75 9.90
C LEU A 127 -11.86 -7.75 10.73
N PRO A 128 -11.43 -7.46 11.97
CA PRO A 128 -12.14 -6.52 12.83
C PRO A 128 -12.25 -5.13 12.20
N PRO A 129 -13.45 -4.56 12.03
CA PRO A 129 -13.64 -3.27 11.38
C PRO A 129 -13.02 -2.09 12.14
N GLU A 130 -12.78 -2.24 13.44
CA GLU A 130 -12.06 -1.29 14.26
C GLU A 130 -10.55 -1.26 13.96
N VAL A 131 -10.01 -2.30 13.31
CA VAL A 131 -8.60 -2.43 12.94
C VAL A 131 -8.35 -2.08 11.49
N ILE A 132 -9.22 -2.56 10.59
CA ILE A 132 -9.08 -2.36 9.16
C ILE A 132 -10.36 -1.77 8.57
N ARG A 133 -10.20 -0.73 7.78
CA ARG A 133 -11.28 -0.11 7.02
C ARG A 133 -10.86 0.00 5.56
N VAL A 134 -11.74 -0.40 4.65
CA VAL A 134 -11.56 -0.21 3.21
C VAL A 134 -12.68 0.67 2.71
N VAL A 135 -12.33 1.77 2.07
CA VAL A 135 -13.26 2.75 1.52
C VAL A 135 -12.82 3.16 0.12
N THR A 136 -13.74 3.65 -0.67
CA THR A 136 -13.42 4.32 -1.93
C THR A 136 -13.29 5.81 -1.68
N ALA A 137 -12.23 6.43 -2.19
CA ALA A 137 -12.02 7.86 -2.12
C ALA A 137 -11.36 8.35 -3.42
N LYS A 138 -11.66 9.57 -3.83
CA LYS A 138 -11.01 10.21 -4.98
C LYS A 138 -9.75 10.96 -4.57
N ASN A 139 -9.76 11.50 -3.36
CA ASN A 139 -8.67 12.28 -2.81
C ASN A 139 -8.32 11.74 -1.42
N VAL A 140 -7.07 11.41 -1.23
CA VAL A 140 -6.53 11.03 0.08
C VAL A 140 -5.37 11.93 0.41
N ARG A 141 -5.36 12.48 1.62
CA ARG A 141 -4.24 13.26 2.14
C ARG A 141 -3.81 12.69 3.46
N ILE A 142 -2.51 12.45 3.62
CA ILE A 142 -1.91 11.95 4.85
C ILE A 142 -0.93 13.02 5.34
N GLN A 143 -1.13 13.48 6.57
CA GLN A 143 -0.27 14.49 7.20
C GLN A 143 0.29 13.96 8.52
N SER A 144 1.55 14.32 8.79
CA SER A 144 2.25 13.96 10.04
C SER A 144 3.26 15.05 10.40
N GLU A 145 3.62 15.10 11.68
CA GLU A 145 4.75 15.94 12.15
C GLU A 145 6.09 15.32 11.72
N ASP A 146 6.15 14.00 11.59
CA ASP A 146 7.32 13.26 11.12
C ASP A 146 7.22 12.91 9.63
N ASP A 147 8.35 12.54 9.04
CA ASP A 147 8.38 12.10 7.65
C ASP A 147 7.61 10.79 7.48
N ILE A 148 6.72 10.77 6.51
CA ILE A 148 5.96 9.61 6.05
C ILE A 148 6.71 8.99 4.89
N VAL A 149 7.12 7.74 5.03
CA VAL A 149 7.63 6.95 3.91
C VAL A 149 6.44 6.44 3.10
N THR A 150 6.43 6.75 1.82
CA THR A 150 5.40 6.27 0.88
C THR A 150 6.05 5.54 -0.27
N CYS A 151 5.60 4.34 -0.56
CA CYS A 151 6.04 3.51 -1.67
C CYS A 151 5.03 3.62 -2.83
N LEU A 152 5.54 3.92 -4.01
CA LEU A 152 4.81 4.08 -5.27
C LEU A 152 5.29 2.98 -6.22
N ASP A 153 4.53 1.88 -6.35
CA ASP A 153 4.89 0.71 -7.19
C ASP A 153 6.32 0.16 -6.95
N GLY A 154 6.86 0.32 -5.75
CA GLY A 154 8.20 -0.13 -5.37
C GLY A 154 9.20 1.00 -5.11
N GLU A 155 9.00 2.20 -5.62
CA GLU A 155 9.85 3.36 -5.39
C GLU A 155 9.40 4.15 -4.16
N THR A 156 10.31 4.54 -3.28
CA THR A 156 9.97 5.26 -2.05
C THR A 156 10.18 6.77 -2.17
N ILE A 157 9.30 7.50 -1.49
CA ILE A 157 9.39 8.95 -1.30
C ILE A 157 9.17 9.29 0.17
N HIS A 158 9.68 10.44 0.59
CA HIS A 158 9.51 10.99 1.93
C HIS A 158 8.75 12.31 1.86
N SER A 159 7.73 12.48 2.69
CA SER A 159 6.98 13.73 2.80
C SER A 159 6.21 13.78 4.12
N ARG A 160 5.98 14.97 4.66
CA ARG A 160 5.06 15.19 5.79
C ARG A 160 3.62 15.46 5.35
N ASP A 161 3.42 15.68 4.06
CA ASP A 161 2.11 15.92 3.43
C ASP A 161 2.04 15.13 2.13
N VAL A 162 1.43 13.96 2.19
CA VAL A 162 1.23 13.05 1.06
C VAL A 162 -0.17 13.24 0.51
N ARG A 163 -0.28 13.63 -0.75
CA ARG A 163 -1.56 13.83 -1.45
C ARG A 163 -1.67 12.82 -2.57
N LEU A 164 -2.71 12.05 -2.53
CA LEU A 164 -3.00 10.96 -3.47
C LEU A 164 -4.35 11.23 -4.13
N THR A 165 -4.36 11.24 -5.44
CA THR A 165 -5.59 11.47 -6.21
C THR A 165 -5.64 10.55 -7.40
N LEU A 166 -6.85 10.34 -7.95
CA LEU A 166 -6.98 9.74 -9.26
C LEU A 166 -6.40 10.72 -10.31
N SER A 167 -5.42 10.27 -11.07
CA SER A 167 -4.77 11.10 -12.08
C SER A 167 -5.69 11.38 -13.26
N GLU A 168 -5.58 12.58 -13.83
CA GLU A 168 -6.19 12.88 -15.12
C GLU A 168 -5.49 12.18 -16.29
N LYS A 169 -4.24 11.74 -16.07
CA LYS A 169 -3.45 10.98 -17.05
C LYS A 169 -3.88 9.53 -17.06
N ARG A 170 -3.77 8.91 -18.23
CA ARG A 170 -4.04 7.50 -18.44
C ARG A 170 -2.88 6.83 -19.14
N LEU A 171 -2.66 5.55 -18.82
CA LEU A 171 -1.66 4.74 -19.49
C LEU A 171 -2.34 3.84 -20.52
N ASN A 172 -1.80 3.83 -21.74
CA ASN A 172 -2.17 2.84 -22.75
C ASN A 172 -1.34 1.57 -22.52
N PHE A 173 -2.00 0.49 -22.17
CA PHE A 173 -1.37 -0.79 -21.91
C PHE A 173 -1.59 -1.74 -23.10
N PHE A 174 -0.50 -2.29 -23.64
CA PHE A 174 -0.54 -3.28 -24.71
C PHE A 174 -0.43 -4.69 -24.09
N GLY A 175 -1.47 -5.48 -24.23
CA GLY A 175 -1.50 -6.85 -23.75
C GLY A 175 -1.88 -7.82 -24.86
N PRO A 176 -1.70 -9.15 -24.65
CA PRO A 176 -2.20 -10.16 -25.56
C PRO A 176 -3.70 -10.04 -25.78
N LYS A 177 -4.18 -10.41 -26.97
CA LYS A 177 -5.61 -10.39 -27.28
C LYS A 177 -6.39 -11.28 -26.28
N GLY A 178 -7.40 -10.69 -25.64
CA GLY A 178 -8.21 -11.37 -24.61
C GLY A 178 -7.62 -11.33 -23.20
N CYS A 179 -6.50 -10.63 -22.99
CA CYS A 179 -5.99 -10.37 -21.65
C CYS A 179 -6.82 -9.28 -20.97
N ASP A 180 -7.34 -9.56 -19.79
CA ASP A 180 -7.92 -8.54 -18.91
C ASP A 180 -6.82 -8.07 -17.93
N PRO A 181 -6.41 -6.80 -17.98
CA PRO A 181 -5.36 -6.28 -17.10
C PRO A 181 -5.73 -6.36 -15.61
N ASN A 182 -7.03 -6.47 -15.29
CA ASN A 182 -7.52 -6.54 -13.91
C ASN A 182 -7.52 -7.97 -13.34
N TYR A 183 -7.49 -9.02 -14.18
CA TYR A 183 -7.64 -10.40 -13.74
C TYR A 183 -6.38 -11.24 -13.85
N GLY A 184 -5.31 -10.73 -14.44
CA GLY A 184 -4.14 -11.53 -14.75
C GLY A 184 -4.44 -12.64 -15.78
N ALA A 185 -3.49 -13.52 -16.06
CA ALA A 185 -3.78 -14.74 -16.82
C ALA A 185 -4.79 -15.56 -16.02
N GLY A 186 -5.93 -15.90 -16.65
CA GLY A 186 -7.02 -16.63 -16.01
C GLY A 186 -6.56 -17.89 -15.27
N PRO A 187 -7.43 -18.54 -14.52
CA PRO A 187 -7.06 -19.68 -13.69
C PRO A 187 -6.37 -20.74 -14.56
N LYS A 188 -5.16 -21.12 -14.12
CA LYS A 188 -4.46 -22.28 -14.66
C LYS A 188 -5.16 -23.55 -14.22
#